data_35610083fc9063d0b25411543e9499c8
#
_entry.id   35610083fc9063d0b25411543e9499c8
#
_cell.length_a   1.000
_cell.length_b   1.000
_cell.length_c   1.000
_cell.angle_alpha   90.00
_cell.angle_beta   90.00
_cell.angle_gamma   90.00
#
_symmetry.space_group_name_H-M   'P 1'
#
loop_
_entity.id
_entity.type
_entity.pdbx_description
1 polymer ?
#
loop_
_entity_poly.entity_id
_entity_poly.type
_entity_poly.pdbx_seq_one_letter_code
_entity_poly.pdbx_strand_id
1 'polypeptide(L)'
;LAMTIGLPSMQEWPTIFGAPQAAVQLTFSGYVLTYGLLQLVYGPLSDRLGRRKILMTGITITMMASVMAAMSTDLTTLIIARVLQGAGSAAGMVVGRALIQDLFQGPERTRVMAYVGMAMGLCPPLGTIVGGQLHVSLGWQANFVLMAALAAVLWVTAWRGLPAHQPSGQPQAHWLTAMLGAYAQLLKDRRFVLYVALLALTSATFYAFLGAAPLVLGSYGVGPDGIGYYIMFVPGSYIVGNFLTSHLIHRLGDQRLMWIGQAFTLAGIGLMLALALAGLNSPLALALPLMLMGLGNGFMVPPALAGTVGLLPALAGSAAAIAGLMQQMASALGGFAVGLVSHHNAVNLAVVMMGMCLLGVLAQIGLRQSFKAPPGPSRLRP
;
A
#
# COMPACT_ATOMS: atom_id res chain seq x y z
N LEU A 1 -8.61 -5.95 1.75
CA LEU A 1 -9.72 -6.48 0.95
C LEU A 1 -10.26 -5.43 -0.01
N ALA A 2 -10.84 -4.31 0.46
CA ALA A 2 -11.51 -3.31 -0.39
C ALA A 2 -10.64 -2.80 -1.56
N MET A 3 -9.33 -2.72 -1.37
CA MET A 3 -8.40 -2.30 -2.42
C MET A 3 -8.22 -3.35 -3.53
N THR A 4 -8.25 -4.63 -3.18
CA THR A 4 -7.80 -5.71 -4.06
C THR A 4 -8.91 -6.59 -4.61
N ILE A 5 -10.10 -6.58 -4.01
CA ILE A 5 -11.22 -7.46 -4.41
C ILE A 5 -11.70 -7.21 -5.85
N GLY A 6 -11.63 -5.96 -6.33
CA GLY A 6 -12.02 -5.60 -7.70
C GLY A 6 -10.92 -5.78 -8.74
N LEU A 7 -9.67 -6.14 -8.37
CA LEU A 7 -8.56 -6.25 -9.32
C LEU A 7 -8.81 -7.28 -10.43
N PRO A 8 -9.33 -8.49 -10.15
CA PRO A 8 -9.62 -9.45 -11.21
C PRO A 8 -10.62 -8.93 -12.24
N SER A 9 -11.59 -8.14 -11.80
CA SER A 9 -12.64 -7.58 -12.68
C SER A 9 -12.13 -6.48 -13.61
N MET A 10 -10.97 -5.88 -13.33
CA MET A 10 -10.37 -4.81 -14.16
C MET A 10 -10.00 -5.27 -15.58
N GLN A 11 -9.89 -6.57 -15.82
CA GLN A 11 -9.66 -7.12 -17.16
C GLN A 11 -10.83 -6.83 -18.11
N GLU A 12 -12.05 -6.93 -17.62
CA GLU A 12 -13.27 -6.85 -18.42
C GLU A 12 -13.90 -5.44 -18.45
N TRP A 13 -13.55 -4.58 -17.49
CA TRP A 13 -14.12 -3.24 -17.40
C TRP A 13 -13.89 -2.36 -18.64
N PRO A 14 -12.76 -2.44 -19.39
CA PRO A 14 -12.62 -1.72 -20.65
C PRO A 14 -13.72 -2.07 -21.66
N THR A 15 -14.04 -3.36 -21.77
CA THR A 15 -15.10 -3.85 -22.65
C THR A 15 -16.49 -3.53 -22.12
N ILE A 16 -16.73 -3.72 -20.81
CA ILE A 16 -18.02 -3.48 -20.16
C ILE A 16 -18.42 -2.00 -20.26
N PHE A 17 -17.46 -1.08 -20.01
CA PHE A 17 -17.74 0.36 -19.99
C PHE A 17 -17.36 1.09 -21.29
N GLY A 18 -16.82 0.39 -22.30
CA GLY A 18 -16.35 1.02 -23.54
C GLY A 18 -15.27 2.08 -23.31
N ALA A 19 -14.40 1.89 -22.33
CA ALA A 19 -13.46 2.89 -21.86
C ALA A 19 -11.98 2.44 -22.04
N PRO A 20 -11.05 3.40 -22.24
CA PRO A 20 -9.64 3.05 -22.34
C PRO A 20 -9.11 2.52 -20.99
N GLN A 21 -8.10 1.64 -21.06
CA GLN A 21 -7.48 1.01 -19.88
C GLN A 21 -6.96 2.04 -18.87
N ALA A 22 -6.42 3.17 -19.35
CA ALA A 22 -5.95 4.26 -18.48
C ALA A 22 -7.07 4.83 -17.60
N ALA A 23 -8.29 4.94 -18.13
CA ALA A 23 -9.45 5.40 -17.36
C ALA A 23 -9.89 4.33 -16.33
N VAL A 24 -9.88 3.06 -16.71
CA VAL A 24 -10.17 1.96 -15.77
C VAL A 24 -9.17 1.94 -14.63
N GLN A 25 -7.89 2.22 -14.90
CA GLN A 25 -6.85 2.24 -13.88
C GLN A 25 -7.08 3.31 -12.79
N LEU A 26 -7.86 4.38 -13.10
CA LEU A 26 -8.24 5.38 -12.10
C LEU A 26 -9.11 4.80 -10.98
N THR A 27 -9.82 3.70 -11.20
CA THR A 27 -10.58 3.00 -10.15
C THR A 27 -9.66 2.47 -9.05
N PHE A 28 -8.47 2.04 -9.41
CA PHE A 28 -7.45 1.55 -8.49
C PHE A 28 -6.59 2.68 -7.92
N SER A 29 -5.97 3.50 -8.79
CA SER A 29 -5.07 4.58 -8.37
C SER A 29 -5.80 5.67 -7.60
N GLY A 30 -7.04 6.01 -7.96
CA GLY A 30 -7.89 6.94 -7.23
C GLY A 30 -8.20 6.46 -5.81
N TYR A 31 -8.51 5.17 -5.64
CA TYR A 31 -8.67 4.55 -4.33
C TYR A 31 -7.40 4.69 -3.48
N VAL A 32 -6.24 4.30 -4.04
CA VAL A 32 -4.95 4.30 -3.32
C VAL A 32 -4.54 5.73 -2.93
N LEU A 33 -4.73 6.68 -3.83
CA LEU A 33 -4.42 8.09 -3.60
C LEU A 33 -5.23 8.67 -2.44
N THR A 34 -6.55 8.52 -2.49
CA THR A 34 -7.43 9.06 -1.43
C THR A 34 -7.25 8.34 -0.10
N TYR A 35 -7.01 7.03 -0.14
CA TYR A 35 -6.63 6.26 1.04
C TYR A 35 -5.36 6.82 1.71
N GLY A 36 -4.33 7.19 0.93
CA GLY A 36 -3.10 7.79 1.44
C GLY A 36 -3.32 9.20 2.00
N LEU A 37 -3.99 10.06 1.23
CA LEU A 37 -4.24 11.46 1.63
C LEU A 37 -5.05 11.56 2.92
N LEU A 38 -6.11 10.78 3.05
CA LEU A 38 -6.99 10.84 4.22
C LEU A 38 -6.36 10.25 5.49
N GLN A 39 -5.32 9.43 5.39
CA GLN A 39 -4.55 8.98 6.56
C GLN A 39 -3.94 10.16 7.33
N LEU A 40 -3.49 11.22 6.64
CA LEU A 40 -2.97 12.43 7.30
C LEU A 40 -4.04 13.20 8.08
N VAL A 41 -5.28 13.14 7.60
CA VAL A 41 -6.40 13.88 8.17
C VAL A 41 -7.03 13.15 9.35
N TYR A 42 -7.24 11.83 9.20
CA TYR A 42 -7.98 11.05 10.20
C TYR A 42 -7.24 10.87 11.52
N GLY A 43 -5.91 10.88 11.54
CA GLY A 43 -5.14 10.85 12.79
C GLY A 43 -5.53 12.01 13.71
N PRO A 44 -5.15 13.24 13.37
CA PRO A 44 -5.47 14.42 14.16
C PRO A 44 -6.97 14.66 14.37
N LEU A 45 -7.79 14.34 13.38
CA LEU A 45 -9.24 14.50 13.46
C LEU A 45 -9.85 13.55 14.48
N SER A 46 -9.36 12.32 14.57
CA SER A 46 -9.82 11.33 15.54
C SER A 46 -9.41 11.66 16.99
N ASP A 47 -8.25 12.32 17.16
CA ASP A 47 -7.81 12.83 18.47
C ASP A 47 -8.75 13.93 18.99
N ARG A 48 -9.33 14.72 18.11
CA ARG A 48 -10.20 15.87 18.45
C ARG A 48 -11.67 15.48 18.57
N LEU A 49 -12.20 14.78 17.58
CA LEU A 49 -13.62 14.44 17.50
C LEU A 49 -13.97 13.13 18.20
N GLY A 50 -12.95 12.37 18.61
CA GLY A 50 -13.09 11.06 19.24
C GLY A 50 -12.90 9.92 18.24
N ARG A 51 -12.13 8.90 18.64
CA ARG A 51 -11.79 7.73 17.83
C ARG A 51 -13.02 7.04 17.23
N ARG A 52 -14.02 6.76 18.09
CA ARG A 52 -15.24 6.07 17.67
C ARG A 52 -16.01 6.81 16.58
N LYS A 53 -16.18 8.14 16.72
CA LYS A 53 -16.93 8.94 15.74
C LYS A 53 -16.26 8.88 14.35
N ILE A 54 -14.95 9.11 14.29
CA ILE A 54 -14.23 9.11 13.03
C ILE A 54 -14.20 7.73 12.39
N LEU A 55 -14.01 6.66 13.18
CA LEU A 55 -14.05 5.30 12.67
C LEU A 55 -15.42 4.97 12.09
N MET A 56 -16.50 5.28 12.82
CA MET A 56 -17.88 5.06 12.36
C MET A 56 -18.19 5.82 11.07
N THR A 57 -17.78 7.10 11.00
CA THR A 57 -17.92 7.89 9.76
C THR A 57 -17.17 7.26 8.60
N GLY A 58 -15.92 6.81 8.79
CA GLY A 58 -15.15 6.14 7.76
C GLY A 58 -15.79 4.84 7.28
N ILE A 59 -16.27 4.00 8.20
CA ILE A 59 -16.97 2.75 7.84
C ILE A 59 -18.27 3.07 7.09
N THR A 60 -19.03 4.09 7.51
CA THR A 60 -20.26 4.52 6.82
C THR A 60 -19.95 4.97 5.38
N ILE A 61 -18.92 5.80 5.18
CA ILE A 61 -18.48 6.23 3.85
C ILE A 61 -18.09 5.01 3.00
N THR A 62 -17.30 4.08 3.55
CA THR A 62 -16.91 2.85 2.85
C THR A 62 -18.13 2.01 2.46
N MET A 63 -19.09 1.85 3.35
CA MET A 63 -20.32 1.10 3.10
C MET A 63 -21.14 1.72 1.97
N MET A 64 -21.42 3.03 2.05
CA MET A 64 -22.21 3.73 1.03
C MET A 64 -21.49 3.76 -0.33
N ALA A 65 -20.17 3.98 -0.32
CA ALA A 65 -19.35 3.94 -1.52
C ALA A 65 -19.34 2.53 -2.15
N SER A 66 -19.36 1.47 -1.33
CA SER A 66 -19.45 0.10 -1.83
C SER A 66 -20.82 -0.18 -2.47
N VAL A 67 -21.91 0.30 -1.88
CA VAL A 67 -23.24 0.22 -2.50
C VAL A 67 -23.27 1.01 -3.82
N MET A 68 -22.75 2.22 -3.84
CA MET A 68 -22.64 3.04 -5.06
C MET A 68 -21.83 2.32 -6.15
N ALA A 69 -20.73 1.68 -5.80
CA ALA A 69 -19.92 0.91 -6.74
C ALA A 69 -20.68 -0.31 -7.29
N ALA A 70 -21.42 -1.02 -6.45
CA ALA A 70 -22.24 -2.16 -6.88
C ALA A 70 -23.37 -1.76 -7.84
N MET A 71 -23.89 -0.54 -7.70
CA MET A 71 -24.97 -0.01 -8.54
C MET A 71 -24.45 0.81 -9.74
N SER A 72 -23.15 0.94 -9.93
CA SER A 72 -22.59 1.77 -11.00
C SER A 72 -22.88 1.15 -12.37
N THR A 73 -23.39 1.96 -13.28
CA THR A 73 -23.67 1.61 -14.69
C THR A 73 -22.65 2.22 -15.64
N ASP A 74 -21.82 3.14 -15.17
CA ASP A 74 -20.78 3.81 -15.93
C ASP A 74 -19.46 3.88 -15.14
N LEU A 75 -18.35 4.04 -15.86
CA LEU A 75 -17.01 4.06 -15.28
C LEU A 75 -16.78 5.26 -14.35
N THR A 76 -17.37 6.42 -14.65
CA THR A 76 -17.18 7.64 -13.85
C THR A 76 -17.79 7.45 -12.46
N THR A 77 -18.99 6.92 -12.37
CA THR A 77 -19.65 6.57 -11.11
C THR A 77 -18.83 5.55 -10.32
N LEU A 78 -18.28 4.54 -11.00
CA LEU A 78 -17.40 3.56 -10.36
C LEU A 78 -16.11 4.22 -9.82
N ILE A 79 -15.46 5.10 -10.59
CA ILE A 79 -14.25 5.83 -10.13
C ILE A 79 -14.58 6.67 -8.88
N ILE A 80 -15.66 7.43 -8.90
CA ILE A 80 -16.07 8.25 -7.75
C ILE A 80 -16.33 7.36 -6.52
N ALA A 81 -17.05 6.25 -6.71
CA ALA A 81 -17.29 5.29 -5.64
C ALA A 81 -16.00 4.72 -5.07
N ARG A 82 -15.00 4.40 -5.91
CA ARG A 82 -13.70 3.89 -5.50
C ARG A 82 -12.88 4.96 -4.73
N VAL A 83 -12.93 6.21 -5.17
CA VAL A 83 -12.32 7.35 -4.46
C VAL A 83 -12.92 7.51 -3.06
N LEU A 84 -14.24 7.50 -2.94
CA LEU A 84 -14.95 7.56 -1.66
C LEU A 84 -14.66 6.33 -0.77
N GLN A 85 -14.60 5.14 -1.37
CA GLN A 85 -14.29 3.91 -0.66
C GLN A 85 -12.87 3.93 -0.09
N GLY A 86 -11.88 4.48 -0.84
CA GLY A 86 -10.51 4.73 -0.38
C GLY A 86 -10.49 5.72 0.78
N ALA A 87 -11.24 6.82 0.64
CA ALA A 87 -11.37 7.84 1.68
C ALA A 87 -11.91 7.24 3.00
N GLY A 88 -13.01 6.48 2.94
CA GLY A 88 -13.59 5.85 4.12
C GLY A 88 -12.69 4.80 4.76
N SER A 89 -12.06 3.96 3.94
CA SER A 89 -11.20 2.85 4.41
C SER A 89 -9.94 3.34 5.15
N ALA A 90 -9.43 4.53 4.83
CA ALA A 90 -8.29 5.13 5.51
C ALA A 90 -8.51 5.35 7.00
N ALA A 91 -9.74 5.65 7.42
CA ALA A 91 -10.10 5.80 8.84
C ALA A 91 -9.87 4.50 9.62
N GLY A 92 -10.24 3.35 9.04
CA GLY A 92 -10.03 2.04 9.65
C GLY A 92 -8.57 1.75 9.97
N MET A 93 -7.65 2.11 9.07
CA MET A 93 -6.22 1.90 9.26
C MET A 93 -5.64 2.79 10.37
N VAL A 94 -5.91 4.08 10.30
CA VAL A 94 -5.30 5.08 11.21
C VAL A 94 -5.93 4.98 12.60
N VAL A 95 -7.26 5.05 12.65
CA VAL A 95 -7.99 5.06 13.92
C VAL A 95 -7.96 3.68 14.58
N GLY A 96 -7.97 2.59 13.79
CA GLY A 96 -7.82 1.23 14.31
C GLY A 96 -6.49 1.03 15.04
N ARG A 97 -5.38 1.49 14.47
CA ARG A 97 -4.06 1.46 15.13
C ARG A 97 -4.02 2.31 16.38
N ALA A 98 -4.62 3.51 16.33
CA ALA A 98 -4.69 4.40 17.50
C ALA A 98 -5.52 3.77 18.63
N LEU A 99 -6.66 3.16 18.32
CA LEU A 99 -7.48 2.44 19.31
C LEU A 99 -6.72 1.29 19.97
N ILE A 100 -5.92 0.54 19.22
CA ILE A 100 -5.08 -0.52 19.78
C ILE A 100 -4.07 0.07 20.79
N GLN A 101 -3.47 1.21 20.46
CA GLN A 101 -2.54 1.89 21.37
C GLN A 101 -3.24 2.41 22.63
N ASP A 102 -4.48 2.89 22.51
CA ASP A 102 -5.26 3.45 23.61
C ASP A 102 -5.83 2.34 24.52
N LEU A 103 -6.24 1.19 23.96
CA LEU A 103 -6.94 0.12 24.69
C LEU A 103 -6.01 -0.96 25.25
N PHE A 104 -4.85 -1.19 24.65
CA PHE A 104 -3.95 -2.26 25.04
C PHE A 104 -2.58 -1.72 25.47
N GLN A 105 -1.94 -2.38 26.45
CA GLN A 105 -0.63 -2.00 26.98
C GLN A 105 0.34 -3.18 26.97
N GLY A 106 1.64 -2.87 27.00
CA GLY A 106 2.70 -3.87 27.13
C GLY A 106 2.65 -4.97 26.05
N PRO A 107 2.88 -6.24 26.45
CA PRO A 107 2.93 -7.38 25.52
C PRO A 107 1.64 -7.63 24.77
N GLU A 108 0.47 -7.33 25.36
CA GLU A 108 -0.82 -7.51 24.74
C GLU A 108 -1.01 -6.59 23.53
N ARG A 109 -0.59 -5.33 23.63
CA ARG A 109 -0.57 -4.38 22.50
C ARG A 109 0.25 -4.93 21.32
N THR A 110 1.43 -5.46 21.61
CA THR A 110 2.30 -6.05 20.58
C THR A 110 1.64 -7.26 19.91
N ARG A 111 0.96 -8.10 20.71
CA ARG A 111 0.23 -9.27 20.20
C ARG A 111 -0.92 -8.87 19.26
N VAL A 112 -1.73 -7.88 19.65
CA VAL A 112 -2.84 -7.39 18.83
C VAL A 112 -2.33 -6.73 17.55
N MET A 113 -1.26 -5.93 17.62
CA MET A 113 -0.63 -5.34 16.44
C MET A 113 -0.09 -6.41 15.48
N ALA A 114 0.45 -7.51 16.00
CA ALA A 114 0.90 -8.63 15.17
C ALA A 114 -0.27 -9.30 14.41
N TYR A 115 -1.43 -9.48 15.06
CA TYR A 115 -2.64 -9.99 14.39
C TYR A 115 -3.11 -9.05 13.27
N VAL A 116 -3.08 -7.73 13.48
CA VAL A 116 -3.39 -6.75 12.43
C VAL A 116 -2.39 -6.86 11.28
N GLY A 117 -1.10 -6.99 11.57
CA GLY A 117 -0.06 -7.18 10.55
C GLY A 117 -0.28 -8.44 9.71
N MET A 118 -0.62 -9.57 10.35
CA MET A 118 -0.96 -10.81 9.66
C MET A 118 -2.20 -10.65 8.77
N ALA A 119 -3.25 -10.04 9.28
CA ALA A 119 -4.46 -9.77 8.51
C ALA A 119 -4.17 -8.89 7.29
N MET A 120 -3.32 -7.84 7.45
CA MET A 120 -2.91 -6.98 6.34
C MET A 120 -2.12 -7.72 5.27
N GLY A 121 -1.27 -8.67 5.64
CA GLY A 121 -0.52 -9.50 4.70
C GLY A 121 -1.40 -10.49 3.93
N LEU A 122 -2.41 -11.05 4.59
CA LEU A 122 -3.33 -12.04 4.00
C LEU A 122 -4.47 -11.41 3.18
N CYS A 123 -4.90 -10.20 3.53
CA CYS A 123 -6.03 -9.54 2.87
C CYS A 123 -5.87 -9.32 1.35
N PRO A 124 -4.71 -8.89 0.80
CA PRO A 124 -4.57 -8.72 -0.64
C PRO A 124 -4.75 -10.00 -1.45
N PRO A 125 -4.06 -11.12 -1.17
CA PRO A 125 -4.27 -12.36 -1.92
C PRO A 125 -5.67 -12.94 -1.72
N LEU A 126 -6.21 -12.92 -0.49
CA LEU A 126 -7.58 -13.37 -0.25
C LEU A 126 -8.59 -12.51 -0.99
N GLY A 127 -8.39 -11.19 -1.01
CA GLY A 127 -9.27 -10.27 -1.75
C GLY A 127 -9.29 -10.58 -3.24
N THR A 128 -8.15 -10.84 -3.86
CA THR A 128 -8.10 -11.17 -5.29
C THR A 128 -8.69 -12.55 -5.60
N ILE A 129 -8.44 -13.57 -4.77
CA ILE A 129 -9.04 -14.89 -4.96
C ILE A 129 -10.56 -14.83 -4.83
N VAL A 130 -11.07 -14.29 -3.72
CA VAL A 130 -12.51 -14.16 -3.48
C VAL A 130 -13.16 -13.28 -4.55
N GLY A 131 -12.50 -12.18 -4.92
CA GLY A 131 -13.00 -11.25 -5.93
C GLY A 131 -13.12 -11.89 -7.32
N GLY A 132 -12.17 -12.73 -7.70
CA GLY A 132 -12.22 -13.46 -8.95
C GLY A 132 -13.34 -14.49 -8.98
N GLN A 133 -13.50 -15.28 -7.91
CA GLN A 133 -14.57 -16.27 -7.81
C GLN A 133 -15.97 -15.63 -7.82
N LEU A 134 -16.15 -14.52 -7.09
CA LEU A 134 -17.40 -13.78 -7.10
C LEU A 134 -17.71 -13.18 -8.48
N HIS A 135 -16.67 -12.65 -9.14
CA HIS A 135 -16.82 -12.09 -10.47
C HIS A 135 -17.37 -13.12 -11.47
N VAL A 136 -16.77 -14.31 -11.50
CA VAL A 136 -17.19 -15.38 -12.44
C VAL A 136 -18.56 -15.94 -12.09
N SER A 137 -18.90 -16.07 -10.79
CA SER A 137 -20.15 -16.70 -10.36
C SER A 137 -21.36 -15.76 -10.32
N LEU A 138 -21.16 -14.50 -9.92
CA LEU A 138 -22.25 -13.53 -9.65
C LEU A 138 -22.05 -12.17 -10.34
N GLY A 139 -20.96 -12.01 -11.10
CA GLY A 139 -20.60 -10.75 -11.73
C GLY A 139 -19.77 -9.84 -10.82
N TRP A 140 -19.09 -8.85 -11.41
CA TRP A 140 -18.15 -7.97 -10.72
C TRP A 140 -18.81 -7.10 -9.63
N GLN A 141 -20.09 -6.79 -9.73
CA GLN A 141 -20.87 -6.04 -8.76
C GLN A 141 -20.92 -6.75 -7.40
N ALA A 142 -20.93 -8.10 -7.39
CA ALA A 142 -20.97 -8.91 -6.19
C ALA A 142 -19.78 -8.64 -5.26
N ASN A 143 -18.63 -8.24 -5.81
CA ASN A 143 -17.46 -7.84 -5.03
C ASN A 143 -17.77 -6.64 -4.14
N PHE A 144 -18.49 -5.68 -4.65
CA PHE A 144 -18.85 -4.47 -3.92
C PHE A 144 -20.02 -4.69 -2.97
N VAL A 145 -20.96 -5.59 -3.31
CA VAL A 145 -22.01 -6.04 -2.39
C VAL A 145 -21.40 -6.72 -1.18
N LEU A 146 -20.43 -7.63 -1.37
CA LEU A 146 -19.70 -8.25 -0.27
C LEU A 146 -18.99 -7.20 0.61
N MET A 147 -18.35 -6.20 -0.01
CA MET A 147 -17.69 -5.12 0.73
C MET A 147 -18.68 -4.27 1.53
N ALA A 148 -19.86 -3.98 0.99
CA ALA A 148 -20.92 -3.27 1.70
C ALA A 148 -21.41 -4.09 2.91
N ALA A 149 -21.63 -5.40 2.73
CA ALA A 149 -22.03 -6.31 3.80
C ALA A 149 -20.98 -6.41 4.92
N LEU A 150 -19.70 -6.56 4.56
CA LEU A 150 -18.61 -6.58 5.54
C LEU A 150 -18.50 -5.23 6.29
N ALA A 151 -18.66 -4.11 5.58
CA ALA A 151 -18.65 -2.79 6.20
C ALA A 151 -19.85 -2.62 7.15
N ALA A 152 -21.04 -3.15 6.81
CA ALA A 152 -22.21 -3.15 7.70
C ALA A 152 -21.97 -3.98 8.98
N VAL A 153 -21.38 -5.17 8.84
CA VAL A 153 -20.99 -6.00 10.01
C VAL A 153 -19.96 -5.27 10.88
N LEU A 154 -18.95 -4.66 10.28
CA LEU A 154 -17.95 -3.87 11.00
C LEU A 154 -18.58 -2.65 11.68
N TRP A 155 -19.55 -2.01 11.03
CA TRP A 155 -20.28 -0.89 11.60
C TRP A 155 -21.05 -1.30 12.88
N VAL A 156 -21.82 -2.39 12.81
CA VAL A 156 -22.58 -2.91 13.94
C VAL A 156 -21.67 -3.32 15.10
N THR A 157 -20.59 -4.05 14.80
CA THR A 157 -19.63 -4.50 15.82
C THR A 157 -18.88 -3.32 16.47
N ALA A 158 -18.46 -2.32 15.68
CA ALA A 158 -17.83 -1.12 16.19
C ALA A 158 -18.80 -0.27 17.03
N TRP A 159 -20.07 -0.17 16.59
CA TRP A 159 -21.10 0.57 17.32
C TRP A 159 -21.39 -0.06 18.69
N ARG A 160 -21.42 -1.39 18.78
CA ARG A 160 -21.68 -2.12 20.03
C ARG A 160 -20.46 -2.28 20.92
N GLY A 161 -19.28 -2.49 20.32
CA GLY A 161 -18.06 -2.89 21.05
C GLY A 161 -17.14 -1.75 21.45
N LEU A 162 -17.21 -0.62 20.77
CA LEU A 162 -16.28 0.48 21.07
C LEU A 162 -16.88 1.42 22.13
N PRO A 163 -16.14 1.70 23.22
CA PRO A 163 -16.57 2.67 24.20
C PRO A 163 -16.70 4.07 23.56
N ALA A 164 -17.64 4.86 24.09
CA ALA A 164 -17.72 6.27 23.74
C ALA A 164 -16.49 6.99 24.30
N HIS A 165 -15.42 7.05 23.51
CA HIS A 165 -14.16 7.64 23.91
C HIS A 165 -14.29 9.16 23.90
N GLN A 166 -14.04 9.80 25.05
CA GLN A 166 -13.93 11.24 25.11
C GLN A 166 -12.60 11.68 24.50
N PRO A 167 -12.54 12.84 23.83
CA PRO A 167 -11.30 13.34 23.24
C PRO A 167 -10.20 13.44 24.31
N SER A 168 -9.07 12.78 24.10
CA SER A 168 -7.97 12.68 25.09
C SER A 168 -7.02 13.87 25.07
N GLY A 169 -7.35 15.00 24.48
CA GLY A 169 -6.43 16.13 24.36
C GLY A 169 -7.12 17.48 24.52
N GLN A 170 -6.46 18.37 25.25
CA GLN A 170 -6.77 19.80 25.14
C GLN A 170 -6.51 20.24 23.68
N PRO A 171 -7.42 21.01 23.07
CA PRO A 171 -7.23 21.50 21.72
C PRO A 171 -5.98 22.39 21.69
N GLN A 172 -4.85 21.89 21.21
CA GLN A 172 -3.72 22.75 20.92
C GLN A 172 -4.14 23.69 19.80
N ALA A 173 -4.23 24.98 20.10
CA ALA A 173 -4.72 26.01 19.18
C ALA A 173 -3.93 26.07 17.86
N HIS A 174 -2.67 25.60 17.86
CA HIS A 174 -1.75 25.69 16.72
C HIS A 174 -1.20 24.31 16.23
N TRP A 175 -1.99 23.25 16.37
CA TRP A 175 -1.53 21.90 15.98
C TRP A 175 -1.15 21.78 14.49
N LEU A 176 -1.85 22.48 13.60
CA LEU A 176 -1.54 22.50 12.15
C LEU A 176 -0.18 23.11 11.88
N THR A 177 0.13 24.24 12.54
CA THR A 177 1.43 24.89 12.37
C THR A 177 2.56 24.07 12.96
N ALA A 178 2.34 23.42 14.10
CA ALA A 178 3.30 22.50 14.71
C ALA A 178 3.53 21.25 13.81
N MET A 179 2.47 20.68 13.25
CA MET A 179 2.54 19.56 12.32
C MET A 179 3.27 19.94 11.02
N LEU A 180 2.93 21.08 10.41
CA LEU A 180 3.60 21.58 9.21
C LEU A 180 5.07 21.91 9.48
N GLY A 181 5.37 22.46 10.66
CA GLY A 181 6.74 22.70 11.12
C GLY A 181 7.56 21.42 11.23
N ALA A 182 6.98 20.38 11.85
CA ALA A 182 7.60 19.06 11.95
C ALA A 182 7.84 18.44 10.56
N TYR A 183 6.89 18.55 9.65
CA TYR A 183 7.03 18.08 8.26
C TYR A 183 8.11 18.83 7.51
N ALA A 184 8.15 20.17 7.64
CA ALA A 184 9.19 21.00 7.02
C ALA A 184 10.60 20.66 7.56
N GLN A 185 10.70 20.35 8.86
CA GLN A 185 11.97 19.93 9.47
C GLN A 185 12.43 18.56 8.93
N LEU A 186 11.54 17.58 8.85
CA LEU A 186 11.83 16.25 8.32
C LEU A 186 12.25 16.29 6.84
N LEU A 187 11.54 17.07 6.02
CA LEU A 187 11.85 17.20 4.59
C LEU A 187 13.17 17.92 4.30
N LYS A 188 13.73 18.66 5.27
CA LYS A 188 15.08 19.25 5.17
C LYS A 188 16.19 18.23 5.42
N ASP A 189 15.90 17.12 6.10
CA ASP A 189 16.88 16.07 6.34
C ASP A 189 17.01 15.18 5.11
N ARG A 190 18.17 15.24 4.46
CA ARG A 190 18.48 14.46 3.26
C ARG A 190 18.35 12.94 3.48
N ARG A 191 18.71 12.45 4.68
CA ARG A 191 18.63 11.01 5.00
C ARG A 191 17.18 10.58 5.09
N PHE A 192 16.35 11.41 5.73
CA PHE A 192 14.91 11.17 5.81
C PHE A 192 14.28 11.09 4.41
N VAL A 193 14.55 12.08 3.55
CA VAL A 193 14.01 12.11 2.18
C VAL A 193 14.43 10.89 1.38
N LEU A 194 15.69 10.44 1.50
CA LEU A 194 16.19 9.26 0.80
C LEU A 194 15.55 7.94 1.30
N TYR A 195 15.34 7.79 2.61
CA TYR A 195 14.60 6.65 3.16
C TYR A 195 13.15 6.64 2.66
N VAL A 196 12.48 7.79 2.70
CA VAL A 196 11.10 7.94 2.22
C VAL A 196 11.02 7.66 0.71
N ALA A 197 11.96 8.18 -0.09
CA ALA A 197 12.01 7.92 -1.53
C ALA A 197 12.20 6.42 -1.82
N LEU A 198 13.09 5.74 -1.08
CA LEU A 198 13.28 4.30 -1.22
C LEU A 198 12.00 3.51 -0.92
N LEU A 199 11.33 3.81 0.20
CA LEU A 199 10.06 3.19 0.57
C LEU A 199 8.95 3.48 -0.47
N ALA A 200 8.87 4.71 -0.94
CA ALA A 200 7.89 5.15 -1.93
C ALA A 200 8.07 4.44 -3.27
N LEU A 201 9.30 4.34 -3.77
CA LEU A 201 9.62 3.66 -5.03
C LEU A 201 9.42 2.14 -4.94
N THR A 202 9.74 1.54 -3.79
CA THR A 202 9.43 0.13 -3.51
C THR A 202 7.95 -0.13 -3.56
N SER A 203 7.16 0.73 -2.92
CA SER A 203 5.70 0.64 -2.94
C SER A 203 5.16 0.85 -4.36
N ALA A 204 5.66 1.86 -5.09
CA ALA A 204 5.27 2.12 -6.48
C ALA A 204 5.50 0.89 -7.38
N THR A 205 6.65 0.23 -7.24
CA THR A 205 6.99 -0.99 -7.99
C THR A 205 5.99 -2.12 -7.69
N PHE A 206 5.67 -2.35 -6.41
CA PHE A 206 4.69 -3.36 -6.01
C PHE A 206 3.27 -3.06 -6.51
N TYR A 207 2.84 -1.80 -6.42
CA TYR A 207 1.50 -1.40 -6.86
C TYR A 207 1.37 -1.29 -8.38
N ALA A 208 2.48 -1.04 -9.09
CA ALA A 208 2.54 -1.19 -10.55
C ALA A 208 2.29 -2.65 -10.95
N PHE A 209 2.96 -3.61 -10.28
CA PHE A 209 2.66 -5.03 -10.45
C PHE A 209 1.19 -5.33 -10.14
N LEU A 210 0.69 -4.91 -8.98
CA LEU A 210 -0.66 -5.22 -8.54
C LEU A 210 -1.74 -4.66 -9.50
N GLY A 211 -1.50 -3.48 -10.06
CA GLY A 211 -2.41 -2.83 -11.02
C GLY A 211 -2.38 -3.45 -12.42
N ALA A 212 -1.23 -3.97 -12.87
CA ALA A 212 -1.09 -4.54 -14.22
C ALA A 212 -1.16 -6.07 -14.26
N ALA A 213 -0.90 -6.77 -13.15
CA ALA A 213 -0.90 -8.23 -13.13
C ALA A 213 -2.20 -8.84 -13.69
N PRO A 214 -3.41 -8.33 -13.36
CA PRO A 214 -4.64 -8.85 -13.93
C PRO A 214 -4.66 -8.76 -15.47
N LEU A 215 -4.14 -7.68 -16.02
CA LEU A 215 -4.15 -7.41 -17.46
C LEU A 215 -3.17 -8.32 -18.21
N VAL A 216 -1.95 -8.44 -17.68
CA VAL A 216 -0.91 -9.30 -18.27
C VAL A 216 -1.31 -10.78 -18.12
N LEU A 217 -1.84 -11.20 -16.96
CA LEU A 217 -2.33 -12.57 -16.78
C LEU A 217 -3.51 -12.87 -17.72
N GLY A 218 -4.39 -11.87 -17.94
CA GLY A 218 -5.48 -11.98 -18.90
C GLY A 218 -5.00 -12.20 -20.32
N SER A 219 -3.93 -11.49 -20.75
CA SER A 219 -3.32 -11.72 -22.08
C SER A 219 -2.69 -13.13 -22.21
N TYR A 220 -2.39 -13.80 -21.10
CA TYR A 220 -1.92 -15.18 -21.05
C TYR A 220 -3.05 -16.21 -20.87
N GLY A 221 -4.33 -15.78 -21.00
CA GLY A 221 -5.48 -16.65 -20.92
C GLY A 221 -5.94 -16.99 -19.50
N VAL A 222 -5.47 -16.28 -18.48
CA VAL A 222 -5.93 -16.47 -17.10
C VAL A 222 -7.20 -15.67 -16.87
N GLY A 223 -8.29 -16.36 -16.56
CA GLY A 223 -9.56 -15.72 -16.20
C GLY A 223 -9.50 -15.04 -14.82
N PRO A 224 -10.53 -14.23 -14.50
CA PRO A 224 -10.63 -13.50 -13.23
C PRO A 224 -10.50 -14.39 -11.98
N ASP A 225 -10.99 -15.62 -12.06
CA ASP A 225 -10.93 -16.63 -10.98
C ASP A 225 -9.51 -17.15 -10.70
N GLY A 226 -8.63 -17.16 -11.73
CA GLY A 226 -7.25 -17.63 -11.63
C GLY A 226 -6.26 -16.58 -11.16
N ILE A 227 -6.53 -15.28 -11.37
CA ILE A 227 -5.59 -14.18 -11.14
C ILE A 227 -5.03 -14.17 -9.71
N GLY A 228 -5.91 -14.38 -8.73
CA GLY A 228 -5.56 -14.33 -7.32
C GLY A 228 -4.46 -15.32 -6.93
N TYR A 229 -4.44 -16.50 -7.55
CA TYR A 229 -3.45 -17.55 -7.29
C TYR A 229 -2.04 -17.17 -7.75
N TYR A 230 -1.93 -16.41 -8.84
CA TYR A 230 -0.63 -15.92 -9.32
C TYR A 230 -0.16 -14.67 -8.55
N ILE A 231 -1.08 -13.77 -8.21
CA ILE A 231 -0.74 -12.57 -7.44
C ILE A 231 -0.24 -12.93 -6.04
N MET A 232 -0.73 -14.00 -5.41
CA MET A 232 -0.35 -14.39 -4.05
C MET A 232 1.13 -14.78 -3.87
N PHE A 233 1.84 -15.13 -4.95
CA PHE A 233 3.27 -15.47 -4.88
C PHE A 233 4.12 -14.33 -4.30
N VAL A 234 3.81 -13.08 -4.64
CA VAL A 234 4.58 -11.92 -4.17
C VAL A 234 4.33 -11.61 -2.70
N PRO A 235 3.07 -11.47 -2.19
CA PRO A 235 2.84 -11.33 -0.76
C PRO A 235 3.33 -12.54 0.06
N GLY A 236 3.21 -13.75 -0.48
CA GLY A 236 3.71 -14.96 0.19
C GLY A 236 5.22 -14.91 0.40
N SER A 237 5.98 -14.59 -0.63
CA SER A 237 7.43 -14.44 -0.54
C SER A 237 7.85 -13.22 0.30
N TYR A 238 7.05 -12.13 0.32
CA TYR A 238 7.24 -10.99 1.20
C TYR A 238 7.17 -11.38 2.69
N ILE A 239 6.21 -12.24 3.07
CA ILE A 239 6.11 -12.76 4.45
C ILE A 239 7.36 -13.55 4.81
N VAL A 240 7.84 -14.43 3.91
CA VAL A 240 9.09 -15.18 4.10
C VAL A 240 10.28 -14.23 4.24
N GLY A 241 10.37 -13.20 3.39
CA GLY A 241 11.41 -12.17 3.46
C GLY A 241 11.41 -11.42 4.80
N ASN A 242 10.23 -11.03 5.30
CA ASN A 242 10.12 -10.39 6.63
C ASN A 242 10.56 -11.32 7.76
N PHE A 243 10.17 -12.60 7.70
CA PHE A 243 10.61 -13.59 8.67
C PHE A 243 12.13 -13.75 8.68
N LEU A 244 12.75 -13.86 7.50
CA LEU A 244 14.19 -13.92 7.38
C LEU A 244 14.88 -12.63 7.87
N THR A 245 14.28 -11.46 7.61
CA THR A 245 14.76 -10.17 8.10
C THR A 245 14.87 -10.15 9.62
N SER A 246 13.86 -10.63 10.33
CA SER A 246 13.86 -10.65 11.79
C SER A 246 15.02 -11.46 12.41
N HIS A 247 15.54 -12.45 11.69
CA HIS A 247 16.66 -13.29 12.12
C HIS A 247 18.02 -12.75 11.62
N LEU A 248 18.05 -12.20 10.41
CA LEU A 248 19.31 -11.79 9.77
C LEU A 248 19.75 -10.38 10.13
N ILE A 249 18.84 -9.53 10.58
CA ILE A 249 19.12 -8.11 10.85
C ILE A 249 20.22 -7.92 11.90
N HIS A 250 20.24 -8.76 12.93
CA HIS A 250 21.26 -8.73 13.98
C HIS A 250 22.66 -9.12 13.49
N ARG A 251 22.76 -9.92 12.41
CA ARG A 251 24.03 -10.38 11.84
C ARG A 251 24.53 -9.49 10.72
N LEU A 252 23.64 -9.01 9.85
CA LEU A 252 24.00 -8.28 8.64
C LEU A 252 23.89 -6.76 8.79
N GLY A 253 23.03 -6.30 9.70
CA GLY A 253 22.71 -4.88 9.86
C GLY A 253 21.82 -4.33 8.74
N ASP A 254 21.17 -3.18 9.02
CA ASP A 254 20.15 -2.56 8.18
C ASP A 254 20.62 -2.32 6.74
N GLN A 255 21.78 -1.70 6.58
CA GLN A 255 22.28 -1.28 5.26
C GLN A 255 22.56 -2.47 4.32
N ARG A 256 23.20 -3.53 4.85
CA ARG A 256 23.49 -4.72 4.03
C ARG A 256 22.22 -5.44 3.64
N LEU A 257 21.28 -5.56 4.57
CA LEU A 257 20.01 -6.23 4.35
C LEU A 257 19.18 -5.50 3.28
N MET A 258 19.14 -4.16 3.33
CA MET A 258 18.49 -3.34 2.29
C MET A 258 19.14 -3.54 0.90
N TRP A 259 20.49 -3.65 0.82
CA TRP A 259 21.17 -3.91 -0.46
C TRP A 259 20.85 -5.30 -1.01
N ILE A 260 20.82 -6.32 -0.16
CA ILE A 260 20.40 -7.66 -0.53
C ILE A 260 18.96 -7.63 -1.06
N GLY A 261 18.06 -6.95 -0.35
CA GLY A 261 16.67 -6.77 -0.79
C GLY A 261 16.54 -6.11 -2.16
N GLN A 262 17.32 -5.04 -2.39
CA GLN A 262 17.34 -4.36 -3.67
C GLN A 262 17.87 -5.26 -4.81
N ALA A 263 18.90 -6.06 -4.54
CA ALA A 263 19.45 -7.01 -5.50
C ALA A 263 18.44 -8.10 -5.87
N PHE A 264 17.71 -8.64 -4.89
CA PHE A 264 16.64 -9.61 -5.14
C PHE A 264 15.51 -9.01 -5.98
N THR A 265 15.10 -7.77 -5.68
CA THR A 265 14.07 -7.06 -6.46
C THR A 265 14.51 -6.85 -7.90
N LEU A 266 15.73 -6.37 -8.12
CA LEU A 266 16.30 -6.19 -9.47
C LEU A 266 16.40 -7.52 -10.23
N ALA A 267 16.88 -8.57 -9.57
CA ALA A 267 16.99 -9.90 -10.17
C ALA A 267 15.62 -10.46 -10.58
N GLY A 268 14.59 -10.29 -9.72
CA GLY A 268 13.24 -10.74 -10.02
C GLY A 268 12.63 -10.01 -11.22
N ILE A 269 12.71 -8.68 -11.24
CA ILE A 269 12.18 -7.89 -12.35
C ILE A 269 13.00 -8.15 -13.64
N GLY A 270 14.33 -8.24 -13.50
CA GLY A 270 15.22 -8.53 -14.63
C GLY A 270 14.98 -9.91 -15.24
N LEU A 271 14.75 -10.93 -14.40
CA LEU A 271 14.40 -12.29 -14.86
C LEU A 271 13.03 -12.30 -15.57
N MET A 272 12.02 -11.62 -14.99
CA MET A 272 10.72 -11.48 -15.64
C MET A 272 10.86 -10.80 -17.02
N LEU A 273 11.65 -9.73 -17.11
CA LEU A 273 11.90 -9.04 -18.39
C LEU A 273 12.60 -9.96 -19.38
N ALA A 274 13.63 -10.69 -18.96
CA ALA A 274 14.37 -11.61 -19.83
C ALA A 274 13.47 -12.73 -20.37
N LEU A 275 12.63 -13.33 -19.54
CA LEU A 275 11.67 -14.36 -19.94
C LEU A 275 10.65 -13.80 -20.95
N ALA A 276 10.13 -12.60 -20.70
CA ALA A 276 9.18 -11.96 -21.59
C ALA A 276 9.80 -11.61 -22.96
N LEU A 277 11.05 -11.13 -22.97
CA LEU A 277 11.80 -10.84 -24.21
C LEU A 277 12.16 -12.14 -24.98
N ALA A 278 12.37 -13.24 -24.26
CA ALA A 278 12.57 -14.56 -24.86
C ALA A 278 11.28 -15.20 -25.41
N GLY A 279 10.13 -14.50 -25.30
CA GLY A 279 8.85 -14.98 -25.80
C GLY A 279 8.16 -15.99 -24.90
N LEU A 280 8.65 -16.21 -23.67
CA LEU A 280 8.05 -17.10 -22.68
C LEU A 280 6.87 -16.40 -21.98
N ASN A 281 5.78 -16.25 -22.73
CA ASN A 281 4.56 -15.58 -22.26
C ASN A 281 3.66 -16.57 -21.51
N SER A 282 3.95 -16.81 -20.24
CA SER A 282 3.15 -17.70 -19.39
C SER A 282 2.90 -17.08 -18.01
N PRO A 283 1.79 -17.44 -17.34
CA PRO A 283 1.48 -16.95 -16.00
C PRO A 283 2.58 -17.21 -14.98
N LEU A 284 3.25 -18.37 -15.05
CA LEU A 284 4.37 -18.71 -14.17
C LEU A 284 5.64 -17.93 -14.49
N ALA A 285 5.89 -17.59 -15.77
CA ALA A 285 7.01 -16.75 -16.17
C ALA A 285 6.87 -15.31 -15.64
N LEU A 286 5.63 -14.85 -15.35
CA LEU A 286 5.36 -13.62 -14.62
C LEU A 286 5.54 -13.80 -13.11
N ALA A 287 4.87 -14.78 -12.52
CA ALA A 287 4.69 -14.89 -11.07
C ALA A 287 5.95 -15.38 -10.32
N LEU A 288 6.67 -16.38 -10.85
CA LEU A 288 7.81 -16.98 -10.17
C LEU A 288 9.00 -16.02 -10.03
N PRO A 289 9.43 -15.26 -11.08
CA PRO A 289 10.48 -14.27 -10.91
C PRO A 289 10.14 -13.19 -9.88
N LEU A 290 8.88 -12.79 -9.80
CA LEU A 290 8.43 -11.76 -8.87
C LEU A 290 8.37 -12.22 -7.40
N MET A 291 8.50 -13.52 -7.11
CA MET A 291 8.79 -14.00 -5.76
C MET A 291 10.11 -13.42 -5.22
N LEU A 292 11.11 -13.23 -6.07
CA LEU A 292 12.35 -12.57 -5.68
C LEU A 292 12.09 -11.11 -5.28
N MET A 293 11.21 -10.40 -6.00
CA MET A 293 10.79 -9.05 -5.61
C MET A 293 10.09 -9.05 -4.24
N GLY A 294 9.21 -10.02 -4.00
CA GLY A 294 8.55 -10.16 -2.69
C GLY A 294 9.55 -10.37 -1.56
N LEU A 295 10.48 -11.32 -1.71
CA LEU A 295 11.58 -11.55 -0.77
C LEU A 295 12.41 -10.28 -0.57
N GLY A 296 12.80 -9.62 -1.66
CA GLY A 296 13.57 -8.38 -1.64
C GLY A 296 12.90 -7.27 -0.87
N ASN A 297 11.61 -7.07 -1.08
CA ASN A 297 10.80 -6.10 -0.33
C ASN A 297 10.73 -6.46 1.16
N GLY A 298 10.66 -7.76 1.50
CA GLY A 298 10.71 -8.25 2.87
C GLY A 298 12.04 -7.94 3.58
N PHE A 299 13.16 -7.93 2.85
CA PHE A 299 14.46 -7.52 3.38
C PHE A 299 14.63 -6.00 3.47
N MET A 300 13.98 -5.23 2.61
CA MET A 300 14.22 -3.80 2.47
C MET A 300 13.26 -2.94 3.30
N VAL A 301 11.97 -3.27 3.31
CA VAL A 301 10.94 -2.39 3.89
C VAL A 301 11.07 -2.23 5.41
N PRO A 302 11.26 -3.29 6.22
CA PRO A 302 11.36 -3.13 7.67
C PRO A 302 12.53 -2.24 8.12
N PRO A 303 13.79 -2.47 7.67
CA PRO A 303 14.89 -1.61 8.08
C PRO A 303 14.79 -0.19 7.52
N ALA A 304 14.25 0.00 6.31
CA ALA A 304 14.02 1.33 5.76
C ALA A 304 12.97 2.11 6.55
N LEU A 305 11.88 1.47 6.98
CA LEU A 305 10.87 2.08 7.83
C LEU A 305 11.42 2.42 9.22
N ALA A 306 12.17 1.50 9.81
CA ALA A 306 12.84 1.73 11.10
C ALA A 306 13.83 2.90 11.00
N GLY A 307 14.62 2.98 9.91
CA GLY A 307 15.51 4.10 9.63
C GLY A 307 14.78 5.42 9.50
N THR A 308 13.62 5.45 8.82
CA THR A 308 12.79 6.65 8.66
C THR A 308 12.33 7.22 10.01
N VAL A 309 11.81 6.33 10.88
CA VAL A 309 11.24 6.72 12.18
C VAL A 309 12.34 7.00 13.21
N GLY A 310 13.47 6.29 13.11
CA GLY A 310 14.57 6.37 14.07
C GLY A 310 15.48 7.61 13.92
N LEU A 311 15.44 8.31 12.78
CA LEU A 311 16.29 9.50 12.54
C LEU A 311 16.00 10.65 13.52
N LEU A 312 14.75 10.93 13.81
CA LEU A 312 14.29 11.97 14.73
C LEU A 312 13.20 11.39 15.66
N PRO A 313 13.59 10.74 16.77
CA PRO A 313 12.64 10.06 17.66
C PRO A 313 11.52 10.99 18.18
N ALA A 314 11.82 12.26 18.40
CA ALA A 314 10.82 13.27 18.82
C ALA A 314 9.74 13.52 17.77
N LEU A 315 9.99 13.21 16.50
CA LEU A 315 9.07 13.39 15.36
C LEU A 315 8.65 12.06 14.72
N ALA A 316 8.80 10.94 15.43
CA ALA A 316 8.57 9.60 14.90
C ALA A 316 7.17 9.42 14.28
N GLY A 317 6.14 9.97 14.92
CA GLY A 317 4.76 9.94 14.39
C GLY A 317 4.61 10.72 13.07
N SER A 318 5.18 11.92 13.01
CA SER A 318 5.19 12.74 11.80
C SER A 318 6.01 12.09 10.68
N ALA A 319 7.13 11.47 11.01
CA ALA A 319 7.98 10.75 10.07
C ALA A 319 7.23 9.55 9.45
N ALA A 320 6.54 8.75 10.27
CA ALA A 320 5.72 7.64 9.80
C ALA A 320 4.55 8.11 8.92
N ALA A 321 3.92 9.24 9.26
CA ALA A 321 2.81 9.81 8.48
C ALA A 321 3.27 10.26 7.09
N ILE A 322 4.38 11.01 6.98
CA ILE A 322 4.94 11.42 5.69
C ILE A 322 5.37 10.19 4.87
N ALA A 323 6.07 9.24 5.48
CA ALA A 323 6.49 8.03 4.79
C ALA A 323 5.28 7.26 4.22
N GLY A 324 4.24 7.08 5.02
CA GLY A 324 3.00 6.44 4.59
C GLY A 324 2.31 7.18 3.44
N LEU A 325 2.19 8.52 3.54
CA LEU A 325 1.64 9.34 2.45
C LEU A 325 2.44 9.20 1.17
N MET A 326 3.76 9.37 1.24
CA MET A 326 4.63 9.28 0.05
C MET A 326 4.58 7.90 -0.58
N GLN A 327 4.53 6.83 0.23
CA GLN A 327 4.31 5.47 -0.27
C GLN A 327 2.99 5.35 -1.03
N GLN A 328 1.90 5.88 -0.49
CA GLN A 328 0.58 5.77 -1.14
C GLN A 328 0.48 6.65 -2.40
N MET A 329 1.06 7.86 -2.41
CA MET A 329 1.13 8.68 -3.60
C MET A 329 1.95 8.00 -4.71
N ALA A 330 3.13 7.49 -4.38
CA ALA A 330 3.97 6.77 -5.33
C ALA A 330 3.29 5.48 -5.81
N SER A 331 2.56 4.79 -4.94
CA SER A 331 1.76 3.61 -5.28
C SER A 331 0.64 3.93 -6.27
N ALA A 332 -0.07 5.04 -6.06
CA ALA A 332 -1.12 5.51 -6.97
C ALA A 332 -0.53 5.88 -8.35
N LEU A 333 0.62 6.58 -8.36
CA LEU A 333 1.34 6.91 -9.60
C LEU A 333 1.85 5.64 -10.30
N GLY A 334 2.40 4.68 -9.55
CA GLY A 334 2.84 3.40 -10.09
C GLY A 334 1.70 2.61 -10.73
N GLY A 335 0.59 2.51 -10.01
CA GLY A 335 -0.63 1.88 -10.52
C GLY A 335 -1.22 2.60 -11.74
N PHE A 336 -1.16 3.93 -11.79
CA PHE A 336 -1.64 4.69 -12.95
C PHE A 336 -0.69 4.58 -14.16
N ALA A 337 0.63 4.65 -13.93
CA ALA A 337 1.62 4.60 -14.99
C ALA A 337 1.51 3.33 -15.86
N VAL A 338 1.17 2.19 -15.25
CA VAL A 338 0.95 0.96 -16.01
C VAL A 338 -0.34 0.99 -16.83
N GLY A 339 -1.32 1.82 -16.49
CA GLY A 339 -2.52 2.02 -17.30
C GLY A 339 -2.27 2.74 -18.63
N LEU A 340 -1.11 3.41 -18.75
CA LEU A 340 -0.72 4.17 -19.95
C LEU A 340 0.03 3.32 -20.98
N VAL A 341 0.41 2.09 -20.65
CA VAL A 341 1.18 1.19 -21.53
C VAL A 341 0.36 -0.04 -21.91
N SER A 342 0.69 -0.67 -23.05
CA SER A 342 0.01 -1.90 -23.48
C SER A 342 0.45 -3.10 -22.66
N HIS A 343 -0.44 -4.09 -22.49
CA HIS A 343 -0.25 -5.27 -21.66
C HIS A 343 -0.38 -6.59 -22.44
N HIS A 344 0.01 -6.60 -23.71
CA HIS A 344 0.02 -7.83 -24.51
C HIS A 344 1.00 -8.88 -23.98
N ASN A 345 2.00 -8.43 -23.24
CA ASN A 345 2.98 -9.27 -22.53
C ASN A 345 3.54 -8.52 -21.31
N ALA A 346 4.44 -9.18 -20.55
CA ALA A 346 5.03 -8.59 -19.35
C ALA A 346 6.14 -7.55 -19.61
N VAL A 347 6.54 -7.29 -20.86
CA VAL A 347 7.69 -6.43 -21.16
C VAL A 347 7.48 -5.00 -20.65
N ASN A 348 6.35 -4.38 -21.02
CA ASN A 348 6.08 -2.99 -20.62
C ASN A 348 5.95 -2.85 -19.09
N LEU A 349 5.28 -3.82 -18.44
CA LEU A 349 5.23 -3.87 -16.99
C LEU A 349 6.62 -3.96 -16.37
N ALA A 350 7.46 -4.87 -16.88
CA ALA A 350 8.83 -5.06 -16.40
C ALA A 350 9.68 -3.79 -16.57
N VAL A 351 9.56 -3.09 -17.70
CA VAL A 351 10.28 -1.84 -17.96
C VAL A 351 9.88 -0.73 -16.99
N VAL A 352 8.58 -0.55 -16.74
CA VAL A 352 8.07 0.43 -15.76
C VAL A 352 8.56 0.09 -14.36
N MET A 353 8.44 -1.17 -13.93
CA MET A 353 8.92 -1.63 -12.63
C MET A 353 10.44 -1.48 -12.49
N MET A 354 11.20 -1.81 -13.55
CA MET A 354 12.66 -1.68 -13.58
C MET A 354 13.08 -0.21 -13.42
N GLY A 355 12.41 0.72 -14.11
CA GLY A 355 12.66 2.16 -13.97
C GLY A 355 12.49 2.63 -12.53
N MET A 356 11.38 2.27 -11.87
CA MET A 356 11.13 2.60 -10.47
C MET A 356 12.17 1.97 -9.53
N CYS A 357 12.54 0.70 -9.78
CA CYS A 357 13.54 -0.01 -9.01
C CYS A 357 14.93 0.63 -9.13
N LEU A 358 15.33 1.04 -10.33
CA LEU A 358 16.61 1.74 -10.57
C LEU A 358 16.66 3.10 -9.87
N LEU A 359 15.56 3.86 -9.89
CA LEU A 359 15.45 5.08 -9.09
C LEU A 359 15.61 4.77 -7.58
N GLY A 360 15.06 3.63 -7.11
CA GLY A 360 15.27 3.13 -5.75
C GLY A 360 16.75 2.84 -5.45
N VAL A 361 17.48 2.24 -6.40
CA VAL A 361 18.95 2.05 -6.28
C VAL A 361 19.67 3.38 -6.12
N LEU A 362 19.31 4.39 -6.93
CA LEU A 362 19.91 5.72 -6.83
C LEU A 362 19.65 6.36 -5.46
N ALA A 363 18.42 6.25 -4.94
CA ALA A 363 18.09 6.71 -3.60
C ALA A 363 18.92 5.99 -2.52
N GLN A 364 19.13 4.69 -2.67
CA GLN A 364 19.93 3.88 -1.74
C GLN A 364 21.43 4.21 -1.81
N ILE A 365 21.97 4.46 -2.99
CA ILE A 365 23.35 4.96 -3.17
C ILE A 365 23.52 6.30 -2.45
N GLY A 366 22.59 7.25 -2.69
CA GLY A 366 22.55 8.54 -2.02
C GLY A 366 22.50 8.42 -0.50
N LEU A 367 21.69 7.48 0.01
CA LEU A 367 21.57 7.17 1.42
C LEU A 367 22.91 6.68 2.00
N ARG A 368 23.58 5.73 1.33
CA ARG A 368 24.89 5.24 1.74
C ARG A 368 25.95 6.35 1.78
N GLN A 369 25.94 7.24 0.81
CA GLN A 369 26.85 8.39 0.77
C GLN A 369 26.60 9.36 1.90
N SER A 370 25.33 9.60 2.29
CA SER A 370 24.97 10.52 3.37
C SER A 370 25.43 10.03 4.76
N PHE A 371 25.66 8.72 4.94
CA PHE A 371 26.26 8.16 6.14
C PHE A 371 27.81 8.26 6.16
N LYS A 372 28.46 8.40 5.00
CA LYS A 372 29.90 8.55 4.90
C LYS A 372 30.36 10.01 4.98
N ALA A 373 29.47 10.96 4.71
CA ALA A 373 29.79 12.38 4.82
C ALA A 373 30.00 12.73 6.29
N PRO A 374 31.08 13.47 6.65
CA PRO A 374 31.29 13.95 8.03
C PRO A 374 30.11 14.80 8.46
N PRO A 375 29.72 14.77 9.75
CA PRO A 375 28.67 15.63 10.25
C PRO A 375 29.04 17.10 9.95
N GLY A 376 28.19 17.74 9.15
CA GLY A 376 28.36 19.18 8.87
C GLY A 376 28.36 19.96 10.19
N PRO A 377 28.97 21.16 10.25
CA PRO A 377 29.12 21.92 11.48
C PRO A 377 27.74 22.10 12.12
N SER A 378 27.60 21.59 13.33
CA SER A 378 26.39 21.73 14.14
C SER A 378 26.09 23.23 14.27
N ARG A 379 25.04 23.70 13.60
CA ARG A 379 24.47 25.02 13.88
C ARG A 379 23.72 24.93 15.23
N LEU A 380 24.44 24.71 16.29
CA LEU A 380 24.02 25.11 17.62
C LEU A 380 24.16 26.62 17.63
N ARG A 381 23.10 27.33 17.42
CA ARG A 381 22.96 28.72 17.89
C ARG A 381 22.26 28.67 19.24
N PRO A 382 22.73 29.45 20.17
CA PRO A 382 22.26 29.53 21.55
C PRO A 382 20.82 30.01 21.65
#